data_8192d9d6a2270e0ffd628a62efe8c66b
#
_entry.id   8192d9d6a2270e0ffd628a62efe8c66b
#
_cell.length_a   1.000
_cell.length_b   1.000
_cell.length_c   1.000
_cell.angle_alpha   90.00
_cell.angle_beta   90.00
_cell.angle_gamma   90.00
#
_symmetry.space_group_name_H-M   'P 1'
#
loop_
_entity.id
_entity.type
_entity.pdbx_description
1 polymer ?
#
loop_
_entity_poly.entity_id
_entity_poly.type
_entity_poly.pdbx_seq_one_letter_code
_entity_poly.pdbx_strand_id
1 'polypeptide(L)'
;MKLAIVIINWNGVELLKKFLPKLIKHSKNNSIYIIDNNSSDESVDYVKEYFPIVKLIVNSKNYSYAKGYNIGLKQIKEELYCLINNDIEVTKGWIDPILDQFKANKFLTVAQPKILDYNNKDKFEHAGACGGYIDYFGYPFCRGRIFNSIEKDNGQYDYDSDIFWASGACFFIKSKVFHELGGFDENFHNHMEEIDLCWRISKKNNKLQKKFIHSSTVYHIGGASLNYDNPEKIFYNIRNHKWMMIKNSSDYQTNSLIKIYIFVITIFYAFYLLLSFRFDFFKAVFKAVFSKRNETIKYSSSKNKIKYHYRKSIITDYLMFCRRKFSQLK
;
A
#
# COMPACT_ATOMS: atom_id res chain seq x y z
N MET A 1 -18.60 -16.04 2.70
CA MET A 1 -17.20 -15.67 2.99
C MET A 1 -17.20 -14.72 4.17
N LYS A 2 -16.49 -15.09 5.24
CA LYS A 2 -16.39 -14.28 6.47
C LYS A 2 -15.27 -13.24 6.28
N LEU A 3 -15.57 -11.97 6.58
CA LEU A 3 -14.65 -10.83 6.47
C LEU A 3 -14.21 -10.39 7.88
N ALA A 4 -12.90 -10.21 8.06
CA ALA A 4 -12.32 -9.45 9.15
C ALA A 4 -11.85 -8.09 8.64
N ILE A 5 -12.32 -7.01 9.25
CA ILE A 5 -11.81 -5.66 9.05
C ILE A 5 -10.76 -5.44 10.12
N VAL A 6 -9.52 -5.19 9.73
CA VAL A 6 -8.37 -5.18 10.62
C VAL A 6 -7.64 -3.85 10.52
N ILE A 7 -7.65 -3.11 11.61
CA ILE A 7 -6.93 -1.84 11.76
C ILE A 7 -5.64 -2.12 12.50
N ILE A 8 -4.51 -1.58 12.02
CA ILE A 8 -3.31 -1.45 12.84
C ILE A 8 -3.27 -0.07 13.47
N ASN A 9 -3.01 -0.01 14.77
CA ASN A 9 -2.98 1.25 15.54
C ASN A 9 -1.68 1.38 16.33
N TRP A 10 -1.18 2.60 16.42
CA TRP A 10 -0.12 3.00 17.33
C TRP A 10 -0.26 4.48 17.65
N ASN A 11 -0.53 4.78 18.93
CA ASN A 11 -0.73 6.14 19.46
C ASN A 11 -1.72 6.95 18.59
N GLY A 12 -2.86 6.34 18.27
CA GLY A 12 -3.84 6.90 17.34
C GLY A 12 -5.22 7.13 17.96
N VAL A 13 -5.33 7.39 19.27
CA VAL A 13 -6.61 7.53 19.97
C VAL A 13 -7.55 8.56 19.31
N GLU A 14 -7.02 9.72 18.87
CA GLU A 14 -7.84 10.75 18.23
C GLU A 14 -8.37 10.31 16.86
N LEU A 15 -7.59 9.54 16.10
CA LEU A 15 -8.04 8.95 14.85
C LEU A 15 -9.12 7.88 15.09
N LEU A 16 -8.94 7.05 16.11
CA LEU A 16 -9.95 6.06 16.49
C LEU A 16 -11.24 6.74 16.96
N LYS A 17 -11.16 7.79 17.78
CA LYS A 17 -12.35 8.58 18.17
C LYS A 17 -13.10 9.11 16.96
N LYS A 18 -12.38 9.56 15.95
CA LYS A 18 -12.95 10.18 14.75
C LYS A 18 -13.57 9.18 13.78
N PHE A 19 -12.89 8.04 13.49
CA PHE A 19 -13.24 7.17 12.38
C PHE A 19 -13.86 5.83 12.77
N LEU A 20 -13.54 5.28 13.95
CA LEU A 20 -14.02 3.98 14.39
C LEU A 20 -15.55 3.90 14.52
N PRO A 21 -16.27 4.91 15.06
CA PRO A 21 -17.74 4.88 15.15
C PRO A 21 -18.40 4.71 13.77
N LYS A 22 -17.87 5.41 12.77
CA LYS A 22 -18.42 5.35 11.41
C LYS A 22 -18.08 4.02 10.72
N LEU A 23 -16.87 3.50 10.96
CA LEU A 23 -16.49 2.17 10.49
C LEU A 23 -17.42 1.10 11.04
N ILE A 24 -17.67 1.08 12.35
CA ILE A 24 -18.59 0.12 12.98
C ILE A 24 -20.01 0.25 12.41
N LYS A 25 -20.50 1.48 12.29
CA LYS A 25 -21.85 1.75 11.76
C LYS A 25 -22.05 1.21 10.33
N HIS A 26 -21.05 1.33 9.47
CA HIS A 26 -21.13 0.96 8.05
C HIS A 26 -20.55 -0.42 7.72
N SER A 27 -20.09 -1.15 8.73
CA SER A 27 -19.49 -2.48 8.58
C SER A 27 -20.23 -3.56 9.38
N LYS A 28 -21.53 -3.37 9.63
CA LYS A 28 -22.37 -4.33 10.37
C LYS A 28 -22.23 -5.73 9.79
N ASN A 29 -22.33 -6.74 10.66
CA ASN A 29 -22.20 -8.17 10.36
C ASN A 29 -20.79 -8.64 9.97
N ASN A 30 -19.78 -7.80 10.11
CA ASN A 30 -18.37 -8.18 9.91
C ASN A 30 -17.60 -8.05 11.22
N SER A 31 -16.61 -8.92 11.43
CA SER A 31 -15.72 -8.81 12.59
C SER A 31 -14.77 -7.64 12.42
N ILE A 32 -14.66 -6.77 13.43
CA ILE A 32 -13.71 -5.67 13.45
C ILE A 32 -12.63 -5.99 14.47
N TYR A 33 -11.38 -5.89 14.05
CA TYR A 33 -10.19 -6.09 14.86
C TYR A 33 -9.35 -4.83 14.90
N ILE A 34 -8.77 -4.53 16.03
CA ILE A 34 -7.69 -3.55 16.16
C ILE A 34 -6.46 -4.30 16.64
N ILE A 35 -5.40 -4.26 15.84
CA ILE A 35 -4.06 -4.70 16.23
C ILE A 35 -3.35 -3.46 16.76
N ASP A 36 -3.24 -3.37 18.07
CA ASP A 36 -2.53 -2.28 18.71
C ASP A 36 -1.03 -2.60 18.84
N ASN A 37 -0.20 -1.75 18.29
CA ASN A 37 1.26 -1.90 18.29
C ASN A 37 1.92 -1.38 19.57
N ASN A 38 1.33 -1.69 20.73
CA ASN A 38 1.79 -1.25 22.04
C ASN A 38 1.75 0.28 22.16
N SER A 39 0.56 0.85 21.98
CA SER A 39 0.32 2.27 22.18
C SER A 39 0.59 2.67 23.62
N SER A 40 1.11 3.86 23.81
CA SER A 40 1.34 4.52 25.11
C SER A 40 0.28 5.58 25.42
N ASP A 41 -0.60 5.88 24.46
CA ASP A 41 -1.76 6.76 24.65
C ASP A 41 -2.98 5.95 25.13
N GLU A 42 -4.13 6.61 25.25
CA GLU A 42 -5.38 6.02 25.72
C GLU A 42 -6.07 5.09 24.67
N SER A 43 -5.43 4.76 23.54
CA SER A 43 -6.04 3.98 22.44
C SER A 43 -6.68 2.67 22.92
N VAL A 44 -5.95 1.91 23.71
CA VAL A 44 -6.38 0.59 24.20
C VAL A 44 -7.58 0.70 25.14
N ASP A 45 -7.51 1.60 26.11
CA ASP A 45 -8.56 1.79 27.11
C ASP A 45 -9.82 2.38 26.49
N TYR A 46 -9.65 3.34 25.58
CA TYR A 46 -10.76 3.92 24.81
C TYR A 46 -11.54 2.84 24.03
N VAL A 47 -10.84 1.94 23.32
CA VAL A 47 -11.52 0.88 22.57
C VAL A 47 -12.23 -0.10 23.49
N LYS A 48 -11.62 -0.49 24.60
CA LYS A 48 -12.25 -1.41 25.57
C LYS A 48 -13.51 -0.83 26.21
N GLU A 49 -13.46 0.45 26.55
CA GLU A 49 -14.56 1.13 27.25
C GLU A 49 -15.73 1.43 26.31
N TYR A 50 -15.47 2.02 25.14
CA TYR A 50 -16.53 2.53 24.25
C TYR A 50 -16.94 1.57 23.14
N PHE A 51 -16.10 0.59 22.79
CA PHE A 51 -16.36 -0.34 21.68
C PHE A 51 -16.06 -1.80 22.02
N PRO A 52 -16.73 -2.39 23.02
CA PRO A 52 -16.47 -3.78 23.46
C PRO A 52 -16.77 -4.84 22.40
N ILE A 53 -17.48 -4.48 21.33
CA ILE A 53 -17.71 -5.34 20.16
C ILE A 53 -16.45 -5.49 19.27
N VAL A 54 -15.49 -4.58 19.38
CA VAL A 54 -14.24 -4.61 18.62
C VAL A 54 -13.26 -5.55 19.31
N LYS A 55 -12.71 -6.46 18.53
CA LYS A 55 -11.72 -7.42 19.03
C LYS A 55 -10.33 -6.79 19.04
N LEU A 56 -9.76 -6.65 20.23
CA LEU A 56 -8.45 -6.01 20.42
C LEU A 56 -7.35 -7.06 20.52
N ILE A 57 -6.28 -6.89 19.74
CA ILE A 57 -5.05 -7.67 19.78
C ILE A 57 -3.92 -6.71 20.10
N VAL A 58 -3.28 -6.85 21.27
CA VAL A 58 -2.20 -5.95 21.71
C VAL A 58 -0.85 -6.64 21.48
N ASN A 59 -0.02 -6.05 20.65
CA ASN A 59 1.35 -6.49 20.44
C ASN A 59 2.25 -6.10 21.62
N SER A 60 3.28 -6.87 21.91
CA SER A 60 4.17 -6.62 23.04
C SER A 60 5.11 -5.42 22.90
N LYS A 61 5.23 -4.88 21.68
CA LYS A 61 5.96 -3.64 21.34
C LYS A 61 5.52 -3.10 19.98
N ASN A 62 5.96 -1.88 19.63
CA ASN A 62 5.77 -1.38 18.27
C ASN A 62 6.68 -2.12 17.29
N TYR A 63 6.07 -2.98 16.47
CA TYR A 63 6.76 -3.79 15.44
C TYR A 63 6.75 -3.15 14.06
N SER A 64 6.31 -1.92 13.90
CA SER A 64 6.00 -1.29 12.61
C SER A 64 4.81 -1.93 11.88
N TYR A 65 4.52 -1.46 10.67
CA TYR A 65 3.34 -1.88 9.89
C TYR A 65 3.37 -3.37 9.50
N ALA A 66 4.40 -3.78 8.76
CA ALA A 66 4.49 -5.13 8.19
C ALA A 66 4.47 -6.23 9.26
N LYS A 67 5.34 -6.10 10.25
CA LYS A 67 5.47 -7.11 11.32
C LYS A 67 4.29 -7.06 12.29
N GLY A 68 3.75 -5.88 12.59
CA GLY A 68 2.58 -5.72 13.43
C GLY A 68 1.37 -6.47 12.88
N TYR A 69 1.08 -6.29 11.58
CA TYR A 69 0.05 -7.06 10.91
C TYR A 69 0.35 -8.57 10.89
N ASN A 70 1.56 -8.97 10.55
CA ASN A 70 1.91 -10.39 10.49
C ASN A 70 1.66 -11.11 11.81
N ILE A 71 1.96 -10.48 12.95
CA ILE A 71 1.74 -11.05 14.28
C ILE A 71 0.24 -11.13 14.60
N GLY A 72 -0.49 -10.03 14.42
CA GLY A 72 -1.90 -9.96 14.75
C GLY A 72 -2.76 -10.87 13.86
N LEU A 73 -2.50 -10.91 12.56
CA LEU A 73 -3.27 -11.70 11.60
C LEU A 73 -3.15 -13.22 11.81
N LYS A 74 -2.13 -13.71 12.52
CA LYS A 74 -2.05 -15.13 12.92
C LYS A 74 -3.18 -15.55 13.88
N GLN A 75 -3.78 -14.60 14.57
CA GLN A 75 -4.86 -14.85 15.53
C GLN A 75 -6.26 -14.74 14.89
N ILE A 76 -6.35 -14.32 13.62
CA ILE A 76 -7.58 -14.03 12.89
C ILE A 76 -7.86 -15.15 11.90
N LYS A 77 -9.07 -15.74 11.96
CA LYS A 77 -9.43 -16.97 11.22
C LYS A 77 -10.37 -16.73 10.03
N GLU A 78 -10.82 -15.50 9.81
CA GLU A 78 -11.71 -15.15 8.71
C GLU A 78 -11.06 -15.40 7.35
N GLU A 79 -11.88 -15.71 6.34
CA GLU A 79 -11.43 -16.09 4.99
C GLU A 79 -10.90 -14.91 4.17
N LEU A 80 -11.37 -13.71 4.50
CA LEU A 80 -11.02 -12.47 3.83
C LEU A 80 -10.59 -11.44 4.89
N TYR A 81 -9.49 -10.77 4.64
CA TYR A 81 -9.04 -9.63 5.44
C TYR A 81 -9.27 -8.33 4.67
N CYS A 82 -9.81 -7.32 5.33
CA CYS A 82 -9.71 -5.92 4.93
C CYS A 82 -8.68 -5.25 5.84
N LEU A 83 -7.49 -5.00 5.31
CA LEU A 83 -6.46 -4.26 6.04
C LEU A 83 -6.69 -2.76 5.78
N ILE A 84 -6.93 -2.00 6.84
CA ILE A 84 -7.37 -0.61 6.75
C ILE A 84 -6.65 0.25 7.78
N ASN A 85 -6.24 1.44 7.39
CA ASN A 85 -5.63 2.40 8.29
C ASN A 85 -6.68 3.00 9.27
N ASN A 86 -6.18 3.50 10.42
CA ASN A 86 -7.02 4.13 11.45
C ASN A 86 -7.49 5.55 11.07
N ASP A 87 -7.01 6.12 9.96
CA ASP A 87 -7.37 7.45 9.43
C ASP A 87 -8.26 7.39 8.17
N ILE A 88 -9.00 6.29 8.02
CA ILE A 88 -9.94 6.07 6.91
C ILE A 88 -11.39 6.33 7.33
N GLU A 89 -12.09 7.18 6.55
CA GLU A 89 -13.55 7.30 6.59
C GLU A 89 -14.18 6.38 5.54
N VAL A 90 -15.02 5.45 5.98
CA VAL A 90 -15.77 4.57 5.07
C VAL A 90 -17.14 5.13 4.71
N THR A 91 -17.66 4.78 3.53
CA THR A 91 -19.00 5.16 3.08
C THR A 91 -20.04 4.07 3.38
N LYS A 92 -21.33 4.41 3.30
CA LYS A 92 -22.41 3.41 3.41
C LYS A 92 -22.32 2.39 2.27
N GLY A 93 -22.38 1.10 2.58
CA GLY A 93 -22.37 0.01 1.59
C GLY A 93 -21.02 -0.24 0.92
N TRP A 94 -19.93 0.29 1.43
CA TRP A 94 -18.58 0.18 0.82
C TRP A 94 -18.05 -1.26 0.71
N ILE A 95 -18.55 -2.18 1.53
CA ILE A 95 -18.08 -3.58 1.58
C ILE A 95 -18.79 -4.43 0.51
N ASP A 96 -20.07 -4.19 0.27
CA ASP A 96 -20.92 -5.09 -0.51
C ASP A 96 -20.39 -5.33 -1.94
N PRO A 97 -20.00 -4.30 -2.72
CA PRO A 97 -19.44 -4.50 -4.06
C PRO A 97 -18.17 -5.34 -4.05
N ILE A 98 -17.35 -5.19 -3.01
CA ILE A 98 -16.11 -5.97 -2.87
C ILE A 98 -16.43 -7.44 -2.62
N LEU A 99 -17.34 -7.74 -1.67
CA LEU A 99 -17.73 -9.11 -1.35
C LEU A 99 -18.37 -9.81 -2.54
N ASP A 100 -19.18 -9.11 -3.31
CA ASP A 100 -19.83 -9.67 -4.50
C ASP A 100 -18.82 -10.03 -5.58
N GLN A 101 -17.79 -9.21 -5.79
CA GLN A 101 -16.68 -9.54 -6.68
C GLN A 101 -15.90 -10.78 -6.21
N PHE A 102 -15.62 -10.92 -4.91
CA PHE A 102 -14.95 -12.11 -4.37
C PHE A 102 -15.81 -13.37 -4.48
N LYS A 103 -17.14 -13.27 -4.35
CA LYS A 103 -18.07 -14.41 -4.56
C LYS A 103 -18.13 -14.82 -6.04
N ALA A 104 -18.24 -13.84 -6.94
CA ALA A 104 -18.37 -14.08 -8.38
C ALA A 104 -17.08 -14.58 -9.04
N ASN A 105 -15.92 -14.25 -8.49
CA ASN A 105 -14.63 -14.52 -9.12
C ASN A 105 -13.67 -15.28 -8.20
N LYS A 106 -13.55 -16.58 -8.40
CA LYS A 106 -12.66 -17.45 -7.61
C LYS A 106 -11.17 -17.07 -7.70
N PHE A 107 -10.75 -16.43 -8.78
CA PHE A 107 -9.37 -16.00 -9.00
C PHE A 107 -9.05 -14.65 -8.37
N LEU A 108 -10.06 -13.85 -8.01
CA LEU A 108 -9.86 -12.60 -7.30
C LEU A 108 -9.20 -12.88 -5.95
N THR A 109 -8.06 -12.26 -5.72
CA THR A 109 -7.21 -12.48 -4.54
C THR A 109 -7.06 -11.21 -3.72
N VAL A 110 -6.97 -10.07 -4.39
CA VAL A 110 -6.84 -8.75 -3.79
C VAL A 110 -7.85 -7.81 -4.45
N ALA A 111 -8.49 -6.97 -3.65
CA ALA A 111 -9.33 -5.88 -4.14
C ALA A 111 -9.01 -4.59 -3.40
N GLN A 112 -9.17 -3.46 -4.09
CA GLN A 112 -9.01 -2.12 -3.55
C GLN A 112 -10.24 -1.29 -3.87
N PRO A 113 -10.81 -0.53 -2.90
CA PRO A 113 -11.83 0.48 -3.16
C PRO A 113 -11.25 1.71 -3.85
N LYS A 114 -12.09 2.61 -4.34
CA LYS A 114 -11.71 3.97 -4.68
C LYS A 114 -11.28 4.70 -3.40
N ILE A 115 -10.10 5.30 -3.41
CA ILE A 115 -9.57 6.04 -2.27
C ILE A 115 -9.48 7.52 -2.66
N LEU A 116 -10.29 8.34 -2.01
CA LEU A 116 -10.34 9.79 -2.19
C LEU A 116 -9.70 10.49 -1.00
N ASP A 117 -9.27 11.72 -1.22
CA ASP A 117 -8.72 12.57 -0.17
C ASP A 117 -9.82 12.98 0.82
N TYR A 118 -9.58 12.81 2.11
CA TYR A 118 -10.55 13.15 3.14
C TYR A 118 -10.83 14.65 3.23
N ASN A 119 -9.81 15.49 3.02
CA ASN A 119 -9.91 16.93 3.13
C ASN A 119 -10.40 17.57 1.83
N ASN A 120 -10.20 16.91 0.67
CA ASN A 120 -10.62 17.36 -0.66
C ASN A 120 -11.33 16.22 -1.38
N LYS A 121 -12.57 15.95 -0.99
CA LYS A 121 -13.35 14.77 -1.41
C LYS A 121 -13.62 14.66 -2.92
N ASP A 122 -13.31 15.68 -3.69
CA ASP A 122 -13.33 15.71 -5.15
C ASP A 122 -12.00 15.33 -5.80
N LYS A 123 -10.98 14.97 -5.01
CA LYS A 123 -9.67 14.56 -5.49
C LYS A 123 -9.33 13.12 -5.10
N PHE A 124 -8.57 12.48 -5.96
CA PHE A 124 -7.99 11.18 -5.61
C PHE A 124 -6.95 11.36 -4.50
N GLU A 125 -6.81 10.31 -3.68
CA GLU A 125 -5.82 10.30 -2.61
C GLU A 125 -4.44 9.88 -3.17
N HIS A 126 -3.37 10.36 -2.52
CA HIS A 126 -1.99 10.18 -2.96
C HIS A 126 -1.53 8.71 -2.98
N ALA A 127 -1.97 7.90 -2.01
CA ALA A 127 -1.40 6.57 -1.75
C ALA A 127 -2.18 5.41 -2.37
N GLY A 128 -3.06 5.63 -3.35
CA GLY A 128 -3.80 4.51 -3.93
C GLY A 128 -4.84 4.87 -4.98
N ALA A 129 -5.49 6.02 -4.87
CA ALA A 129 -6.46 6.52 -5.84
C ALA A 129 -7.40 5.43 -6.40
N CYS A 130 -7.33 5.13 -7.71
CA CYS A 130 -8.09 4.07 -8.39
C CYS A 130 -7.22 2.85 -8.73
N GLY A 131 -6.35 2.44 -7.79
CA GLY A 131 -5.46 1.27 -7.93
C GLY A 131 -4.06 1.63 -8.42
N GLY A 132 -3.13 0.77 -8.03
CA GLY A 132 -1.71 0.94 -8.25
C GLY A 132 -1.17 0.14 -9.44
N TYR A 133 -0.22 0.72 -10.12
CA TYR A 133 0.52 0.17 -11.26
C TYR A 133 2.02 0.29 -11.04
N ILE A 134 2.79 -0.38 -11.86
CA ILE A 134 4.25 -0.35 -11.80
C ILE A 134 4.81 -0.24 -13.22
N ASP A 135 5.85 0.56 -13.39
CA ASP A 135 6.57 0.62 -14.65
C ASP A 135 7.64 -0.47 -14.76
N TYR A 136 8.34 -0.52 -15.91
CA TYR A 136 9.39 -1.51 -16.16
C TYR A 136 10.58 -1.40 -15.18
N PHE A 137 10.80 -0.21 -14.62
CA PHE A 137 11.88 0.07 -13.67
C PHE A 137 11.44 -0.10 -12.21
N GLY A 138 10.20 -0.56 -11.98
CA GLY A 138 9.68 -0.82 -10.64
C GLY A 138 9.12 0.40 -9.92
N TYR A 139 9.00 1.55 -10.58
CA TYR A 139 8.43 2.74 -9.96
C TYR A 139 6.90 2.65 -9.89
N PRO A 140 6.32 2.76 -8.68
CA PRO A 140 4.88 2.67 -8.50
C PRO A 140 4.21 4.00 -8.85
N PHE A 141 3.04 3.90 -9.47
CA PHE A 141 2.15 5.01 -9.76
C PHE A 141 0.68 4.56 -9.67
N CYS A 142 -0.26 5.48 -9.63
CA CYS A 142 -1.67 5.16 -9.47
C CYS A 142 -2.50 5.72 -10.63
N ARG A 143 -3.61 5.08 -10.91
CA ARG A 143 -4.64 5.65 -11.77
C ARG A 143 -5.39 6.73 -10.99
N GLY A 144 -5.20 7.99 -11.38
CA GLY A 144 -5.64 9.19 -10.67
C GLY A 144 -4.51 9.98 -10.02
N ARG A 145 -3.26 9.42 -9.98
CA ARG A 145 -2.11 10.15 -9.43
C ARG A 145 -0.78 9.66 -10.04
N ILE A 146 0.01 10.59 -10.56
CA ILE A 146 1.40 10.35 -10.99
C ILE A 146 2.30 11.33 -10.23
N PHE A 147 3.14 10.82 -9.34
CA PHE A 147 3.96 11.61 -8.41
C PHE A 147 3.12 12.67 -7.66
N ASN A 148 3.44 13.95 -7.83
CA ASN A 148 2.73 15.05 -7.18
C ASN A 148 1.50 15.55 -7.98
N SER A 149 1.25 14.98 -9.16
CA SER A 149 0.09 15.34 -9.96
C SER A 149 -1.11 14.48 -9.58
N ILE A 150 -2.03 15.04 -8.82
CA ILE A 150 -3.26 14.41 -8.36
C ILE A 150 -4.41 14.90 -9.24
N GLU A 151 -5.19 13.97 -9.78
CA GLU A 151 -6.36 14.27 -10.61
C GLU A 151 -7.60 14.49 -9.72
N LYS A 152 -8.54 15.32 -10.21
CA LYS A 152 -9.89 15.35 -9.65
C LYS A 152 -10.67 14.12 -10.10
N ASP A 153 -11.56 13.62 -9.23
CA ASP A 153 -12.51 12.57 -9.57
C ASP A 153 -13.71 13.18 -10.28
N ASN A 154 -13.77 13.01 -11.60
CA ASN A 154 -14.89 13.39 -12.45
C ASN A 154 -15.60 12.15 -13.01
N GLY A 155 -15.48 10.98 -12.35
CA GLY A 155 -16.00 9.71 -12.84
C GLY A 155 -15.19 9.07 -13.97
N GLN A 156 -14.05 9.64 -14.35
CA GLN A 156 -13.21 9.14 -15.46
C GLN A 156 -12.68 7.72 -15.26
N TYR A 157 -12.69 7.24 -14.02
CA TYR A 157 -12.24 5.90 -13.63
C TYR A 157 -13.34 5.05 -12.96
N ASP A 158 -14.62 5.36 -13.20
CA ASP A 158 -15.76 4.65 -12.62
C ASP A 158 -16.05 3.33 -13.36
N TYR A 159 -15.04 2.47 -13.41
CA TYR A 159 -15.13 1.09 -13.89
C TYR A 159 -14.07 0.23 -13.19
N ASP A 160 -14.43 -1.03 -12.96
CA ASP A 160 -13.52 -2.02 -12.37
C ASP A 160 -12.35 -2.30 -13.31
N SER A 161 -11.17 -2.49 -12.73
CA SER A 161 -9.98 -2.76 -13.54
C SER A 161 -8.97 -3.63 -12.80
N ASP A 162 -8.17 -4.35 -13.57
CA ASP A 162 -7.01 -5.03 -13.03
C ASP A 162 -5.96 -4.02 -12.58
N ILE A 163 -5.34 -4.31 -11.43
CA ILE A 163 -4.29 -3.50 -10.83
C ILE A 163 -3.05 -4.34 -10.56
N PHE A 164 -1.88 -3.71 -10.48
CA PHE A 164 -0.67 -4.40 -10.09
C PHE A 164 -0.55 -4.52 -8.57
N TRP A 165 -0.86 -3.46 -7.83
CA TRP A 165 -0.85 -3.42 -6.38
C TRP A 165 -2.05 -2.66 -5.83
N ALA A 166 -2.43 -3.01 -4.61
CA ALA A 166 -3.45 -2.34 -3.85
C ALA A 166 -2.81 -1.54 -2.71
N SER A 167 -3.40 -0.39 -2.39
CA SER A 167 -2.89 0.53 -1.37
C SER A 167 -2.95 -0.07 0.04
N GLY A 168 -1.85 0.06 0.79
CA GLY A 168 -1.83 -0.28 2.22
C GLY A 168 -2.82 0.50 3.08
N ALA A 169 -3.34 1.64 2.58
CA ALA A 169 -4.35 2.42 3.30
C ALA A 169 -5.68 1.66 3.45
N CYS A 170 -6.11 0.94 2.41
CA CYS A 170 -7.31 0.09 2.46
C CYS A 170 -7.28 -0.94 1.33
N PHE A 171 -7.12 -2.21 1.66
CA PHE A 171 -7.25 -3.28 0.69
C PHE A 171 -7.77 -4.59 1.29
N PHE A 172 -8.39 -5.38 0.43
CA PHE A 172 -8.95 -6.68 0.78
C PHE A 172 -8.05 -7.79 0.21
N ILE A 173 -7.81 -8.83 1.01
CA ILE A 173 -6.97 -9.96 0.59
C ILE A 173 -7.49 -11.28 1.16
N LYS A 174 -7.49 -12.34 0.35
CA LYS A 174 -7.78 -13.69 0.84
C LYS A 174 -6.73 -14.11 1.87
N SER A 175 -7.19 -14.46 3.09
CA SER A 175 -6.33 -14.84 4.22
C SER A 175 -5.40 -16.01 3.88
N LYS A 176 -5.94 -17.01 3.19
CA LYS A 176 -5.17 -18.16 2.72
C LYS A 176 -3.95 -17.74 1.88
N VAL A 177 -4.13 -16.84 0.92
CA VAL A 177 -3.02 -16.40 0.05
C VAL A 177 -2.01 -15.53 0.81
N PHE A 178 -2.50 -14.68 1.74
CA PHE A 178 -1.64 -13.89 2.61
C PHE A 178 -0.69 -14.78 3.40
N HIS A 179 -1.23 -15.79 4.09
CA HIS A 179 -0.43 -16.70 4.92
C HIS A 179 0.46 -17.64 4.10
N GLU A 180 -0.02 -18.17 2.97
CA GLU A 180 0.79 -19.02 2.07
C GLU A 180 2.01 -18.30 1.49
N LEU A 181 1.96 -16.97 1.36
CA LEU A 181 3.09 -16.15 0.94
C LEU A 181 3.95 -15.66 2.12
N GLY A 182 3.62 -16.05 3.36
CA GLY A 182 4.34 -15.63 4.56
C GLY A 182 4.03 -14.20 5.02
N GLY A 183 2.89 -13.63 4.57
CA GLY A 183 2.48 -12.29 4.92
C GLY A 183 3.29 -11.18 4.24
N PHE A 184 3.38 -10.03 4.91
CA PHE A 184 4.29 -8.95 4.51
C PHE A 184 5.75 -9.34 4.78
N ASP A 185 6.67 -8.84 3.97
CA ASP A 185 8.09 -8.99 4.25
C ASP A 185 8.51 -7.97 5.32
N GLU A 186 8.89 -8.46 6.49
CA GLU A 186 9.22 -7.64 7.66
C GLU A 186 10.49 -6.78 7.48
N ASN A 187 11.28 -7.01 6.42
CA ASN A 187 12.42 -6.15 6.07
C ASN A 187 11.95 -4.78 5.53
N PHE A 188 10.74 -4.72 4.96
CA PHE A 188 10.09 -3.46 4.63
C PHE A 188 9.40 -2.92 5.90
N HIS A 189 10.07 -2.08 6.65
CA HIS A 189 9.49 -1.53 7.89
C HIS A 189 8.24 -0.71 7.61
N ASN A 190 8.34 0.20 6.62
CA ASN A 190 7.25 1.04 6.11
C ASN A 190 7.48 1.26 4.62
N HIS A 191 6.39 1.33 3.85
CA HIS A 191 6.34 1.53 2.41
C HIS A 191 6.88 0.36 1.57
N MET A 192 6.18 0.04 0.50
CA MET A 192 6.45 -1.01 -0.48
C MET A 192 6.13 -2.45 -0.03
N GLU A 193 5.75 -2.70 1.22
CA GLU A 193 5.40 -4.04 1.71
C GLU A 193 4.17 -4.61 1.01
N GLU A 194 3.16 -3.77 0.74
CA GLU A 194 1.96 -4.14 0.01
C GLU A 194 2.24 -4.35 -1.49
N ILE A 195 3.14 -3.56 -2.05
CA ILE A 195 3.56 -3.69 -3.45
C ILE A 195 4.36 -4.99 -3.63
N ASP A 196 5.29 -5.27 -2.71
CA ASP A 196 6.04 -6.53 -2.68
C ASP A 196 5.11 -7.74 -2.56
N LEU A 197 4.11 -7.68 -1.66
CA LEU A 197 3.13 -8.75 -1.50
C LEU A 197 2.34 -8.97 -2.79
N CYS A 198 1.84 -7.91 -3.40
CA CYS A 198 1.11 -7.97 -4.67
C CYS A 198 1.98 -8.51 -5.82
N TRP A 199 3.28 -8.21 -5.82
CA TRP A 199 4.24 -8.76 -6.76
C TRP A 199 4.41 -10.27 -6.56
N ARG A 200 4.58 -10.71 -5.31
CA ARG A 200 4.70 -12.14 -4.96
C ARG A 200 3.44 -12.93 -5.34
N ILE A 201 2.24 -12.35 -5.20
CA ILE A 201 0.99 -12.94 -5.66
C ILE A 201 1.03 -13.19 -7.17
N SER A 202 1.44 -12.21 -7.97
CA SER A 202 1.57 -12.35 -9.43
C SER A 202 2.58 -13.43 -9.83
N LYS A 203 3.68 -13.56 -9.07
CA LYS A 203 4.71 -14.59 -9.33
C LYS A 203 4.27 -15.98 -8.92
N LYS A 204 3.46 -16.11 -7.88
CA LYS A 204 2.94 -17.41 -7.43
C LYS A 204 2.06 -18.06 -8.49
N ASN A 205 1.12 -17.31 -9.04
CA ASN A 205 0.22 -17.78 -10.07
C ASN A 205 -0.34 -16.58 -10.86
N ASN A 206 -0.09 -16.55 -12.16
CA ASN A 206 -0.54 -15.49 -13.06
C ASN A 206 -2.07 -15.42 -13.28
N LYS A 207 -2.81 -16.46 -12.85
CA LYS A 207 -4.28 -16.45 -12.83
C LYS A 207 -4.86 -15.70 -11.64
N LEU A 208 -4.09 -15.46 -10.58
CA LEU A 208 -4.54 -14.71 -9.41
C LEU A 208 -4.72 -13.23 -9.78
N GLN A 209 -5.91 -12.72 -9.53
CA GLN A 209 -6.31 -11.37 -9.94
C GLN A 209 -6.28 -10.40 -8.76
N LYS A 210 -5.92 -9.18 -9.07
CA LYS A 210 -5.99 -8.02 -8.18
C LYS A 210 -6.80 -6.95 -8.89
N LYS A 211 -7.86 -6.44 -8.25
CA LYS A 211 -8.79 -5.49 -8.89
C LYS A 211 -9.03 -4.24 -8.06
N PHE A 212 -9.20 -3.15 -8.75
CA PHE A 212 -9.86 -1.96 -8.27
C PHE A 212 -11.36 -2.11 -8.49
N ILE A 213 -12.16 -1.80 -7.46
CA ILE A 213 -13.63 -1.88 -7.48
C ILE A 213 -14.19 -0.47 -7.30
N HIS A 214 -14.66 0.11 -8.39
CA HIS A 214 -15.05 1.53 -8.46
C HIS A 214 -16.25 1.88 -7.58
N SER A 215 -17.19 0.95 -7.42
CA SER A 215 -18.43 1.16 -6.66
C SER A 215 -18.24 1.10 -5.13
N SER A 216 -17.04 0.78 -4.68
CA SER A 216 -16.63 0.89 -3.27
C SER A 216 -15.75 2.12 -3.08
N THR A 217 -16.12 3.01 -2.14
CA THR A 217 -15.39 4.28 -1.93
C THR A 217 -15.07 4.49 -0.46
N VAL A 218 -13.86 4.94 -0.19
CA VAL A 218 -13.39 5.38 1.13
C VAL A 218 -12.62 6.69 1.01
N TYR A 219 -12.50 7.43 2.12
CA TYR A 219 -11.72 8.67 2.20
C TYR A 219 -10.56 8.50 3.17
N HIS A 220 -9.38 8.95 2.81
CA HIS A 220 -8.15 8.80 3.59
C HIS A 220 -7.56 10.19 3.90
N ILE A 221 -7.14 10.42 5.14
CA ILE A 221 -6.45 11.68 5.48
C ILE A 221 -5.08 11.70 4.83
N GLY A 222 -4.34 10.59 4.93
CA GLY A 222 -2.98 10.47 4.42
C GLY A 222 -1.96 11.27 5.23
N GLY A 223 -0.74 10.73 5.35
CA GLY A 223 0.36 11.42 6.04
C GLY A 223 0.28 11.45 7.57
N ALA A 224 -0.73 10.82 8.19
CA ALA A 224 -0.87 10.80 9.65
C ALA A 224 0.29 10.08 10.36
N SER A 225 0.90 9.08 9.73
CA SER A 225 2.00 8.29 10.31
C SER A 225 3.40 8.83 9.97
N LEU A 226 3.58 9.47 8.81
CA LEU A 226 4.85 10.10 8.40
C LEU A 226 4.55 11.31 7.52
N ASN A 227 4.89 12.49 8.01
CA ASN A 227 4.74 13.74 7.27
C ASN A 227 5.50 13.67 5.94
N TYR A 228 4.94 14.27 4.88
CA TYR A 228 5.56 14.28 3.53
C TYR A 228 6.96 14.89 3.51
N ASP A 229 7.29 15.75 4.46
CA ASP A 229 8.59 16.38 4.64
C ASP A 229 9.53 15.64 5.61
N ASN A 230 9.40 14.32 5.74
CA ASN A 230 10.31 13.53 6.57
C ASN A 230 11.39 12.85 5.69
N PRO A 231 12.70 13.12 5.91
CA PRO A 231 13.81 12.45 5.21
C PRO A 231 13.79 10.93 5.33
N GLU A 232 13.29 10.41 6.45
CA GLU A 232 13.17 8.97 6.68
C GLU A 232 12.22 8.29 5.68
N LYS A 233 11.14 8.97 5.29
CA LYS A 233 10.22 8.49 4.25
C LYS A 233 10.92 8.31 2.91
N ILE A 234 11.77 9.26 2.52
CA ILE A 234 12.57 9.15 1.28
C ILE A 234 13.56 8.00 1.39
N PHE A 235 14.23 7.88 2.54
CA PHE A 235 15.14 6.75 2.78
C PHE A 235 14.45 5.41 2.57
N TYR A 236 13.30 5.17 3.21
CA TYR A 236 12.56 3.92 3.05
C TYR A 236 12.09 3.71 1.62
N ASN A 237 11.54 4.71 0.96
CA ASN A 237 11.06 4.57 -0.42
C ASN A 237 12.18 4.14 -1.38
N ILE A 238 13.36 4.77 -1.32
CA ILE A 238 14.47 4.44 -2.21
C ILE A 238 15.09 3.09 -1.86
N ARG A 239 15.34 2.82 -0.57
CA ARG A 239 15.89 1.55 -0.11
C ARG A 239 14.97 0.38 -0.45
N ASN A 240 13.69 0.53 -0.15
CA ASN A 240 12.70 -0.52 -0.33
C ASN A 240 12.42 -0.78 -1.82
N HIS A 241 12.40 0.28 -2.66
CA HIS A 241 12.34 0.12 -4.11
C HIS A 241 13.50 -0.75 -4.62
N LYS A 242 14.73 -0.43 -4.24
CA LYS A 242 15.92 -1.23 -4.59
C LYS A 242 15.79 -2.68 -4.13
N TRP A 243 15.36 -2.91 -2.89
CA TRP A 243 15.21 -4.27 -2.35
C TRP A 243 14.08 -5.05 -3.02
N MET A 244 12.96 -4.40 -3.29
CA MET A 244 11.83 -4.98 -4.02
C MET A 244 12.26 -5.42 -5.44
N MET A 245 13.02 -4.59 -6.15
CA MET A 245 13.55 -4.92 -7.46
C MET A 245 14.53 -6.09 -7.41
N ILE A 246 15.47 -6.10 -6.48
CA ILE A 246 16.40 -7.23 -6.27
C ILE A 246 15.62 -8.53 -6.00
N LYS A 247 14.61 -8.48 -5.17
CA LYS A 247 13.84 -9.64 -4.74
C LYS A 247 12.93 -10.19 -5.83
N ASN A 248 12.24 -9.31 -6.55
CA ASN A 248 11.10 -9.72 -7.36
C ASN A 248 11.34 -9.63 -8.87
N SER A 249 12.21 -8.73 -9.35
CA SER A 249 12.41 -8.53 -10.79
C SER A 249 13.53 -9.40 -11.34
N SER A 250 13.17 -10.38 -12.20
CA SER A 250 14.16 -11.16 -12.96
C SER A 250 14.94 -10.27 -13.93
N ASP A 251 14.27 -9.31 -14.54
CA ASP A 251 14.90 -8.39 -15.51
C ASP A 251 15.93 -7.50 -14.81
N TYR A 252 15.64 -7.02 -13.58
CA TYR A 252 16.62 -6.29 -12.78
C TYR A 252 17.84 -7.15 -12.42
N GLN A 253 17.63 -8.44 -12.12
CA GLN A 253 18.73 -9.33 -11.77
C GLN A 253 19.68 -9.57 -12.94
N THR A 254 19.18 -9.69 -14.17
CA THR A 254 19.90 -10.08 -15.37
C THR A 254 20.34 -8.90 -16.26
N ASN A 255 19.65 -7.76 -16.20
CA ASN A 255 19.91 -6.61 -17.07
C ASN A 255 20.58 -5.45 -16.31
N SER A 256 21.86 -5.26 -16.58
CA SER A 256 22.65 -4.18 -15.97
C SER A 256 22.16 -2.76 -16.34
N LEU A 257 21.53 -2.58 -17.50
CA LEU A 257 21.02 -1.27 -17.91
C LEU A 257 19.89 -0.78 -17.02
N ILE A 258 19.02 -1.69 -16.49
CA ILE A 258 18.00 -1.33 -15.53
C ILE A 258 18.63 -0.83 -14.22
N LYS A 259 19.67 -1.51 -13.75
CA LYS A 259 20.39 -1.11 -12.52
C LYS A 259 21.04 0.24 -12.69
N ILE A 260 21.71 0.45 -13.83
CA ILE A 260 22.36 1.73 -14.18
C ILE A 260 21.31 2.83 -14.25
N TYR A 261 20.20 2.61 -14.94
CA TYR A 261 19.13 3.61 -15.05
C TYR A 261 18.61 4.03 -13.68
N ILE A 262 18.22 3.07 -12.81
CA ILE A 262 17.71 3.35 -11.46
C ILE A 262 18.77 4.10 -10.65
N PHE A 263 20.03 3.69 -10.71
CA PHE A 263 21.12 4.36 -10.02
C PHE A 263 21.29 5.81 -10.47
N VAL A 264 21.38 6.03 -11.79
CA VAL A 264 21.55 7.37 -12.39
C VAL A 264 20.40 8.30 -11.98
N ILE A 265 19.16 7.86 -12.14
CA ILE A 265 17.98 8.67 -11.74
C ILE A 265 18.02 9.00 -10.23
N THR A 266 18.42 8.05 -9.41
CA THR A 266 18.51 8.27 -7.95
C THR A 266 19.61 9.27 -7.61
N ILE A 267 20.75 9.22 -8.30
CA ILE A 267 21.84 10.16 -8.09
C ILE A 267 21.45 11.56 -8.59
N PHE A 268 20.78 11.68 -9.73
CA PHE A 268 20.26 12.98 -10.18
C PHE A 268 19.27 13.57 -9.15
N TYR A 269 18.41 12.77 -8.59
CA TYR A 269 17.50 13.21 -7.53
C TYR A 269 18.27 13.67 -6.26
N ALA A 270 19.33 12.96 -5.87
CA ALA A 270 20.19 13.36 -4.77
C ALA A 270 20.84 14.74 -5.03
N PHE A 271 21.40 14.95 -6.22
CA PHE A 271 21.98 16.25 -6.59
C PHE A 271 20.93 17.36 -6.63
N TYR A 272 19.73 17.10 -7.13
CA TYR A 272 18.63 18.06 -7.07
C TYR A 272 18.34 18.49 -5.62
N LEU A 273 18.28 17.55 -4.67
CA LEU A 273 18.06 17.86 -3.26
C LEU A 273 19.23 18.67 -2.66
N LEU A 274 20.46 18.36 -3.05
CA LEU A 274 21.64 19.10 -2.63
C LEU A 274 21.60 20.56 -3.11
N LEU A 275 21.32 20.77 -4.39
CA LEU A 275 21.18 22.11 -4.99
C LEU A 275 19.97 22.88 -4.48
N SER A 276 18.96 22.18 -3.96
CA SER A 276 17.77 22.77 -3.29
C SER A 276 18.00 23.04 -1.80
N PHE A 277 19.24 22.93 -1.31
CA PHE A 277 19.61 23.08 0.11
C PHE A 277 18.88 22.15 1.07
N ARG A 278 18.36 21.00 0.59
CA ARG A 278 17.68 19.98 1.39
C ARG A 278 18.68 18.90 1.86
N PHE A 279 19.65 19.27 2.66
CA PHE A 279 20.79 18.44 3.03
C PHE A 279 20.42 17.14 3.74
N ASP A 280 19.42 17.15 4.62
CA ASP A 280 19.01 15.94 5.33
C ASP A 280 18.33 14.93 4.40
N PHE A 281 17.59 15.41 3.41
CA PHE A 281 17.02 14.58 2.35
C PHE A 281 18.11 14.00 1.44
N PHE A 282 19.11 14.81 1.07
CA PHE A 282 20.29 14.33 0.34
C PHE A 282 20.99 13.19 1.08
N LYS A 283 21.27 13.38 2.40
CA LYS A 283 21.87 12.34 3.26
C LYS A 283 21.01 11.07 3.30
N ALA A 284 19.67 11.20 3.36
CA ALA A 284 18.74 10.09 3.37
C ALA A 284 18.82 9.28 2.06
N VAL A 285 18.84 9.95 0.90
CA VAL A 285 19.01 9.30 -0.41
C VAL A 285 20.34 8.56 -0.48
N PHE A 286 21.43 9.23 -0.10
CA PHE A 286 22.77 8.63 -0.13
C PHE A 286 22.84 7.38 0.76
N LYS A 287 22.34 7.47 2.01
CA LYS A 287 22.23 6.33 2.93
C LYS A 287 21.41 5.17 2.33
N ALA A 288 20.33 5.48 1.61
CA ALA A 288 19.48 4.46 0.99
C ALA A 288 20.20 3.74 -0.17
N VAL A 289 20.90 4.48 -1.04
CA VAL A 289 21.66 3.92 -2.17
C VAL A 289 22.71 2.93 -1.69
N PHE A 290 23.45 3.27 -0.63
CA PHE A 290 24.52 2.44 -0.09
C PHE A 290 24.08 1.48 1.02
N SER A 291 22.76 1.43 1.33
CA SER A 291 22.24 0.48 2.29
C SER A 291 22.51 -0.96 1.82
N LYS A 292 23.14 -1.76 2.68
CA LYS A 292 23.33 -3.18 2.44
C LYS A 292 21.97 -3.88 2.53
N ARG A 293 21.77 -4.85 1.63
CA ARG A 293 20.62 -5.74 1.71
C ARG A 293 20.75 -6.61 2.94
N ASN A 294 19.64 -6.81 3.65
CA ASN A 294 19.58 -7.85 4.66
C ASN A 294 19.62 -9.22 3.95
N GLU A 295 20.51 -10.12 4.36
CA GLU A 295 20.70 -11.46 3.74
C GLU A 295 19.46 -12.35 3.84
N THR A 296 18.53 -12.04 4.75
CA THR A 296 17.26 -12.75 4.91
C THR A 296 16.28 -12.53 3.74
N ILE A 297 16.52 -11.56 2.87
CA ILE A 297 15.68 -11.34 1.69
C ILE A 297 15.95 -12.45 0.66
N LYS A 298 15.09 -13.47 0.64
CA LYS A 298 15.14 -14.56 -0.33
C LYS A 298 14.66 -14.09 -1.70
N TYR A 299 15.39 -14.48 -2.75
CA TYR A 299 14.91 -14.31 -4.13
C TYR A 299 13.63 -15.12 -4.33
N SER A 300 12.68 -14.53 -5.04
CA SER A 300 11.52 -15.32 -5.46
C SER A 300 11.96 -16.35 -6.49
N SER A 301 11.79 -17.63 -6.19
CA SER A 301 12.17 -18.75 -7.04
C SER A 301 11.28 -18.93 -8.29
N SER A 302 10.19 -18.18 -8.38
CA SER A 302 9.25 -18.33 -9.49
C SER A 302 9.82 -17.76 -10.79
N LYS A 303 9.79 -18.58 -11.85
CA LYS A 303 10.16 -18.22 -13.23
C LYS A 303 9.05 -17.48 -13.99
N ASN A 304 7.87 -17.25 -13.39
CA ASN A 304 6.76 -16.57 -14.04
C ASN A 304 7.14 -15.12 -14.35
N LYS A 305 7.17 -14.78 -15.64
CA LYS A 305 7.38 -13.40 -16.08
C LYS A 305 6.15 -12.57 -15.72
N ILE A 306 6.39 -11.40 -15.16
CA ILE A 306 5.33 -10.45 -14.82
C ILE A 306 4.95 -9.66 -16.07
N LYS A 307 3.66 -9.41 -16.23
CA LYS A 307 3.15 -8.46 -17.20
C LYS A 307 3.20 -7.07 -16.56
N TYR A 308 4.23 -6.27 -16.90
CA TYR A 308 4.24 -4.87 -16.55
C TYR A 308 3.10 -4.14 -17.25
N HIS A 309 2.36 -3.31 -16.52
CA HIS A 309 1.29 -2.49 -17.08
C HIS A 309 1.84 -1.34 -17.92
N TYR A 310 3.06 -0.90 -17.61
CA TYR A 310 3.73 0.17 -18.32
C TYR A 310 5.18 -0.21 -18.60
N ARG A 311 5.55 -0.32 -19.87
CA ARG A 311 6.88 -0.78 -20.30
C ARG A 311 7.90 0.33 -20.51
N LYS A 312 7.48 1.60 -20.32
CA LYS A 312 8.35 2.78 -20.38
C LYS A 312 8.69 3.22 -18.96
N SER A 313 9.43 4.31 -18.80
CA SER A 313 9.69 4.91 -17.50
C SER A 313 8.66 5.99 -17.17
N ILE A 314 7.94 5.82 -16.08
CA ILE A 314 7.00 6.83 -15.59
C ILE A 314 7.72 8.12 -15.18
N ILE A 315 8.97 8.04 -14.70
CA ILE A 315 9.79 9.19 -14.35
C ILE A 315 10.13 10.01 -15.61
N THR A 316 10.62 9.35 -16.65
CA THR A 316 10.94 10.02 -17.91
C THR A 316 9.72 10.68 -18.54
N ASP A 317 8.58 9.97 -18.54
CA ASP A 317 7.34 10.52 -19.08
C ASP A 317 6.83 11.72 -18.27
N TYR A 318 6.94 11.68 -16.95
CA TYR A 318 6.55 12.78 -16.10
C TYR A 318 7.45 14.02 -16.25
N LEU A 319 8.78 13.82 -16.27
CA LEU A 319 9.75 14.91 -16.26
C LEU A 319 9.99 15.50 -17.66
N MET A 320 10.15 14.63 -18.69
CA MET A 320 10.54 15.06 -20.03
C MET A 320 9.35 15.29 -20.96
N PHE A 321 8.30 14.45 -20.84
CA PHE A 321 7.13 14.53 -21.73
C PHE A 321 5.90 15.15 -21.08
N CYS A 322 6.02 15.66 -19.83
CA CYS A 322 4.94 16.30 -19.06
C CYS A 322 3.65 15.46 -18.98
N ARG A 323 3.77 14.13 -19.02
CA ARG A 323 2.63 13.22 -18.87
C ARG A 323 2.25 13.09 -17.39
N ARG A 324 1.29 13.87 -16.99
CA ARG A 324 0.93 14.01 -15.58
C ARG A 324 -0.38 13.31 -15.19
N LYS A 325 -1.12 12.78 -16.17
CA LYS A 325 -2.37 12.05 -15.99
C LYS A 325 -2.24 10.62 -16.49
N PHE A 326 -2.92 9.70 -15.82
CA PHE A 326 -2.92 8.28 -16.20
C PHE A 326 -3.40 8.07 -17.65
N SER A 327 -4.40 8.84 -18.10
CA SER A 327 -4.93 8.78 -19.46
C SER A 327 -3.91 9.18 -20.56
N GLN A 328 -2.81 9.84 -20.19
CA GLN A 328 -1.74 10.22 -21.11
C GLN A 328 -0.66 9.12 -21.28
N LEU A 329 -0.73 8.06 -20.46
CA LEU A 329 0.18 6.92 -20.53
C LEU A 329 -0.37 5.90 -21.54
N LYS A 330 0.14 5.94 -22.77
CA LYS A 330 -0.21 5.00 -23.84
C LYS A 330 0.96 4.11 -24.23
#